data_bea497793ab5d17e7db5afb8bf5a9788
#
_entry.id   bea497793ab5d17e7db5afb8bf5a9788
#
_cell.length_a   1.000
_cell.length_b   1.000
_cell.length_c   1.000
_cell.angle_alpha   90.00
_cell.angle_beta   90.00
_cell.angle_gamma   90.00
#
_symmetry.space_group_name_H-M   'P 1'
#
loop_
_entity.id
_entity.type
_entity.pdbx_description
1 polymer ?
#
loop_
_entity_poly.entity_id
_entity_poly.type
_entity_poly.pdbx_seq_one_letter_code
_entity_poly.pdbx_strand_id
1 'polypeptide(L)'
;MNKLLLNPLMGMENRMLMPRLATAALLTCLLVVQTAWAVEATPLKTHEVLANGATRQASVDGVVEAVRDTTLSAQVQSAIVALHAKVGDTVKAGQELVRIDARAASQSAAASVAQVDAARASMQVANKEFERQKQLYQKQYISQAALDRAQAQLQASQAQVQALQAQAGAATTQSGFYVLKAPYAGVISEVP
;
A
#
# COMPACT_ATOMS: atom_id res chain seq x y z
N MET A 1 -17.11 18.25 -28.24
CA MET A 1 -17.98 19.27 -28.79
C MET A 1 -17.75 19.30 -30.27
N ASN A 2 -18.57 18.58 -31.04
CA ASN A 2 -19.67 19.08 -31.86
C ASN A 2 -19.18 19.95 -33.00
N LYS A 3 -19.41 19.70 -34.28
CA LYS A 3 -20.56 19.31 -35.08
C LYS A 3 -20.02 19.10 -36.51
N LEU A 4 -20.25 18.05 -37.24
CA LEU A 4 -21.46 17.73 -38.04
C LEU A 4 -21.89 18.81 -39.04
N LEU A 5 -22.03 18.37 -40.26
CA LEU A 5 -23.09 18.58 -41.26
C LEU A 5 -22.49 18.82 -42.63
N LEU A 6 -22.69 17.92 -43.55
CA LEU A 6 -23.84 17.53 -44.35
C LEU A 6 -23.98 18.35 -45.64
N ASN A 7 -23.76 17.64 -46.76
CA ASN A 7 -24.49 17.64 -48.06
C ASN A 7 -25.54 18.76 -48.32
N PRO A 8 -26.01 19.01 -49.54
CA PRO A 8 -26.35 18.08 -50.59
C PRO A 8 -26.25 18.57 -52.09
N LEU A 9 -26.20 17.63 -53.00
CA LEU A 9 -27.11 17.32 -54.11
C LEU A 9 -27.65 18.40 -55.06
N MET A 10 -27.75 17.94 -56.31
CA MET A 10 -28.70 18.34 -57.37
C MET A 10 -28.18 19.44 -58.31
N GLY A 11 -28.27 19.32 -59.57
CA GLY A 11 -28.98 18.44 -60.50
C GLY A 11 -29.08 19.07 -61.85
N MET A 12 -29.30 18.27 -62.77
CA MET A 12 -30.08 18.49 -63.97
C MET A 12 -29.54 19.36 -65.13
N GLU A 13 -29.30 18.61 -66.16
CA GLU A 13 -30.04 18.54 -67.39
C GLU A 13 -29.98 19.76 -68.34
N ASN A 14 -29.59 19.62 -69.50
CA ASN A 14 -30.44 19.41 -70.64
C ASN A 14 -29.83 19.95 -71.99
N ARG A 15 -29.79 19.05 -72.94
CA ARG A 15 -30.38 19.17 -74.30
C ARG A 15 -29.71 20.02 -75.39
N MET A 16 -29.41 19.30 -76.37
CA MET A 16 -29.93 19.36 -77.79
C MET A 16 -29.04 19.98 -78.88
N LEU A 17 -28.91 19.11 -79.82
CA LEU A 17 -29.05 19.21 -81.28
C LEU A 17 -27.98 19.90 -82.12
N MET A 18 -27.38 18.99 -82.86
CA MET A 18 -26.97 19.00 -84.28
C MET A 18 -27.10 20.32 -85.07
N PRO A 19 -26.23 20.57 -86.06
CA PRO A 19 -26.32 19.77 -87.31
C PRO A 19 -24.98 19.42 -87.99
N ARG A 20 -25.09 18.42 -88.74
CA ARG A 20 -24.32 17.78 -89.79
C ARG A 20 -23.79 18.72 -90.84
N LEU A 21 -22.68 18.26 -91.52
CA LEU A 21 -22.16 18.73 -92.79
C LEU A 21 -21.18 19.91 -92.78
N ALA A 22 -19.94 19.56 -92.62
CA ALA A 22 -18.77 20.21 -93.21
C ALA A 22 -17.42 19.70 -92.66
N THR A 23 -17.21 18.42 -92.70
CA THR A 23 -15.93 17.88 -92.16
C THR A 23 -15.34 16.72 -92.97
N ALA A 24 -15.59 16.69 -94.27
CA ALA A 24 -15.02 15.65 -95.15
C ALA A 24 -13.72 16.03 -95.82
N ALA A 25 -13.19 17.27 -95.64
CA ALA A 25 -12.02 17.72 -96.39
C ALA A 25 -10.78 18.00 -95.53
N LEU A 26 -10.87 17.82 -94.28
CA LEU A 26 -9.67 18.09 -93.31
C LEU A 26 -9.08 16.82 -92.70
N LEU A 27 -9.60 15.66 -93.14
CA LEU A 27 -9.19 14.37 -92.54
C LEU A 27 -8.02 13.69 -93.26
N THR A 28 -7.56 14.19 -94.41
CA THR A 28 -6.50 13.53 -95.20
C THR A 28 -5.12 14.18 -95.01
N CYS A 29 -4.99 15.30 -94.36
CA CYS A 29 -3.73 15.96 -94.16
C CYS A 29 -3.11 15.80 -92.74
N LEU A 30 -3.80 15.11 -91.80
CA LEU A 30 -3.33 14.95 -90.42
C LEU A 30 -2.80 13.54 -90.15
N LEU A 31 -2.61 12.72 -91.22
CA LEU A 31 -2.21 11.32 -91.01
C LEU A 31 -0.74 11.02 -91.26
N VAL A 32 0.10 12.01 -91.46
CA VAL A 32 1.50 11.77 -91.80
C VAL A 32 2.53 12.32 -90.80
N VAL A 33 2.08 12.89 -89.69
CA VAL A 33 3.04 13.45 -88.71
C VAL A 33 2.84 12.84 -87.29
N GLN A 34 2.51 11.58 -87.23
CA GLN A 34 2.64 10.88 -85.97
C GLN A 34 3.63 9.71 -86.06
N THR A 35 4.85 9.94 -86.51
CA THR A 35 5.93 9.05 -86.21
C THR A 35 6.47 9.48 -84.83
N ALA A 36 5.78 9.10 -83.83
CA ALA A 36 6.21 8.46 -82.64
C ALA A 36 7.70 8.68 -82.29
N TRP A 37 7.91 9.51 -81.38
CA TRP A 37 8.97 9.26 -80.44
C TRP A 37 8.44 8.37 -79.35
N ALA A 38 8.50 7.06 -79.55
CA ALA A 38 8.42 6.09 -78.49
C ALA A 38 9.68 6.26 -77.64
N VAL A 39 9.58 7.09 -76.61
CA VAL A 39 10.54 7.06 -75.52
C VAL A 39 10.30 5.72 -74.83
N GLU A 40 11.17 4.81 -75.11
CA GLU A 40 11.26 3.52 -74.40
C GLU A 40 11.53 3.83 -72.92
N ALA A 41 10.46 3.83 -72.15
CA ALA A 41 10.58 3.97 -70.71
C ALA A 41 11.33 2.74 -70.19
N THR A 42 12.58 2.89 -69.93
CA THR A 42 13.39 1.90 -69.22
C THR A 42 12.64 1.53 -67.92
N PRO A 43 12.24 0.26 -67.74
CA PRO A 43 11.57 -0.12 -66.52
C PRO A 43 12.54 0.11 -65.32
N LEU A 44 12.15 1.04 -64.48
CA LEU A 44 12.85 1.24 -63.21
C LEU A 44 12.78 -0.11 -62.49
N LYS A 45 13.93 -0.69 -62.24
CA LYS A 45 14.05 -1.85 -61.35
C LYS A 45 13.64 -1.42 -59.96
N THR A 46 12.34 -1.57 -59.67
CA THR A 46 11.83 -1.43 -58.31
C THR A 46 12.28 -2.67 -57.56
N HIS A 47 13.18 -2.52 -56.62
CA HIS A 47 13.45 -3.49 -55.63
C HIS A 47 12.32 -3.41 -54.58
N GLU A 48 11.53 -4.46 -54.49
CA GLU A 48 10.60 -4.60 -53.38
C GLU A 48 11.45 -4.76 -52.13
N VAL A 49 11.50 -3.73 -51.31
CA VAL A 49 12.07 -3.81 -49.98
C VAL A 49 11.10 -4.60 -49.13
N LEU A 50 11.27 -5.91 -49.15
CA LEU A 50 10.66 -6.74 -48.11
C LEU A 50 11.21 -6.20 -46.80
N ALA A 51 10.36 -5.53 -46.05
CA ALA A 51 10.61 -5.25 -44.66
C ALA A 51 10.70 -6.64 -43.97
N ASN A 52 11.89 -7.24 -44.02
CA ASN A 52 12.19 -8.29 -43.08
C ASN A 52 11.91 -7.68 -41.72
N GLY A 53 10.81 -8.10 -41.11
CA GLY A 53 10.47 -7.78 -39.74
C GLY A 53 11.55 -8.33 -38.82
N ALA A 54 12.73 -7.75 -38.93
CA ALA A 54 13.74 -7.87 -37.90
C ALA A 54 13.13 -7.19 -36.68
N THR A 55 12.44 -7.98 -35.88
CA THR A 55 12.08 -7.59 -34.53
C THR A 55 13.40 -7.16 -33.89
N ARG A 56 13.61 -5.86 -33.83
CA ARG A 56 14.72 -5.32 -33.02
C ARG A 56 14.37 -5.65 -31.58
N GLN A 57 14.84 -6.79 -31.09
CA GLN A 57 14.88 -7.07 -29.67
C GLN A 57 15.96 -6.13 -29.08
N ALA A 58 15.51 -5.05 -28.50
CA ALA A 58 16.35 -4.28 -27.60
C ALA A 58 16.32 -5.01 -26.26
N SER A 59 17.42 -5.66 -25.89
CA SER A 59 17.62 -6.12 -24.52
C SER A 59 17.89 -4.88 -23.66
N VAL A 60 17.02 -4.61 -22.72
CA VAL A 60 17.21 -3.55 -21.74
C VAL A 60 17.51 -4.25 -20.42
N ASP A 61 18.67 -3.94 -19.86
CA ASP A 61 19.02 -4.41 -18.52
C ASP A 61 18.23 -3.60 -17.51
N GLY A 62 17.38 -4.29 -16.74
CA GLY A 62 16.61 -3.72 -15.64
C GLY A 62 17.09 -4.29 -14.32
N VAL A 63 17.28 -3.45 -13.32
CA VAL A 63 17.51 -3.87 -11.93
C VAL A 63 16.18 -3.90 -11.22
N VAL A 64 15.83 -5.05 -10.62
CA VAL A 64 14.63 -5.20 -9.79
C VAL A 64 15.03 -4.97 -8.36
N GLU A 65 14.51 -3.90 -7.77
CA GLU A 65 14.72 -3.58 -6.35
C GLU A 65 13.44 -3.79 -5.55
N ALA A 66 13.61 -4.20 -4.28
CA ALA A 66 12.48 -4.33 -3.37
C ALA A 66 11.92 -2.95 -3.01
N VAL A 67 10.61 -2.75 -3.12
CA VAL A 67 9.92 -1.51 -2.72
C VAL A 67 10.02 -1.28 -1.20
N ARG A 68 10.13 -2.37 -0.43
CA ARG A 68 10.32 -2.36 1.01
C ARG A 68 11.37 -3.40 1.35
N ASP A 69 12.44 -2.96 1.97
CA ASP A 69 13.47 -3.79 2.54
C ASP A 69 13.66 -3.40 4.01
N THR A 70 13.70 -4.37 4.90
CA THR A 70 13.81 -4.14 6.35
C THR A 70 14.59 -5.25 7.01
N THR A 71 15.66 -4.89 7.67
CA THR A 71 16.39 -5.81 8.53
C THR A 71 15.75 -5.82 9.92
N LEU A 72 15.34 -7.00 10.37
CA LEU A 72 14.78 -7.21 11.71
C LEU A 72 15.89 -7.68 12.65
N SER A 73 16.08 -6.96 13.75
CA SER A 73 17.02 -7.36 14.78
C SER A 73 16.31 -7.57 16.11
N ALA A 74 16.78 -8.53 16.90
CA ALA A 74 16.31 -8.73 18.27
C ALA A 74 16.79 -7.57 19.16
N GLN A 75 15.88 -7.03 19.98
CA GLN A 75 16.20 -5.96 20.95
C GLN A 75 16.65 -6.50 22.30
N VAL A 76 16.70 -7.83 22.44
CA VAL A 76 17.02 -8.52 23.69
C VAL A 76 18.10 -9.57 23.46
N GLN A 77 18.95 -9.77 24.48
CA GLN A 77 19.97 -10.79 24.48
C GLN A 77 19.47 -12.00 25.28
N SER A 78 19.14 -13.08 24.55
CA SER A 78 18.74 -14.35 25.15
C SER A 78 18.82 -15.47 24.12
N ALA A 79 18.65 -16.71 24.54
CA ALA A 79 18.70 -17.87 23.66
C ALA A 79 17.49 -17.92 22.74
N ILE A 80 17.70 -18.29 21.47
CA ILE A 80 16.62 -18.55 20.50
C ILE A 80 16.02 -19.92 20.85
N VAL A 81 14.71 -19.93 21.10
CA VAL A 81 13.94 -21.16 21.38
C VAL A 81 13.41 -21.77 20.10
N ALA A 82 12.94 -20.96 19.15
CA ALA A 82 12.41 -21.42 17.88
C ALA A 82 12.69 -20.41 16.77
N LEU A 83 13.03 -20.93 15.61
CA LEU A 83 13.18 -20.17 14.36
C LEU A 83 12.19 -20.74 13.34
N HIS A 84 11.18 -19.95 12.98
CA HIS A 84 10.10 -20.35 12.07
C HIS A 84 10.28 -19.78 10.65
N ALA A 85 11.39 -19.12 10.41
CA ALA A 85 11.70 -18.39 9.18
C ALA A 85 12.86 -19.06 8.44
N LYS A 86 12.69 -19.24 7.13
CA LYS A 86 13.74 -19.74 6.22
C LYS A 86 13.86 -18.77 5.05
N VAL A 87 15.03 -18.72 4.45
CA VAL A 87 15.26 -17.97 3.22
C VAL A 87 14.33 -18.46 2.12
N GLY A 88 13.63 -17.55 1.44
CA GLY A 88 12.61 -17.83 0.43
C GLY A 88 11.19 -18.01 0.94
N ASP A 89 10.96 -18.06 2.26
CA ASP A 89 9.62 -18.20 2.82
C ASP A 89 8.79 -16.93 2.62
N THR A 90 7.52 -17.11 2.22
CA THR A 90 6.54 -16.04 2.18
C THR A 90 5.87 -15.90 3.54
N VAL A 91 5.92 -14.69 4.11
CA VAL A 91 5.39 -14.38 5.44
C VAL A 91 4.29 -13.34 5.38
N LYS A 92 3.36 -13.40 6.33
CA LYS A 92 2.27 -12.42 6.50
C LYS A 92 2.65 -11.38 7.56
N ALA A 93 2.06 -10.19 7.47
CA ALA A 93 2.19 -9.19 8.53
C ALA A 93 1.76 -9.77 9.89
N GLY A 94 2.57 -9.54 10.93
CA GLY A 94 2.34 -10.05 12.28
C GLY A 94 2.71 -11.53 12.51
N GLN A 95 3.16 -12.25 11.46
CA GLN A 95 3.60 -13.63 11.59
C GLN A 95 4.86 -13.70 12.46
N GLU A 96 4.89 -14.65 13.40
CA GLU A 96 6.05 -14.93 14.26
C GLU A 96 7.17 -15.56 13.42
N LEU A 97 8.34 -14.95 13.48
CA LEU A 97 9.54 -15.41 12.76
C LEU A 97 10.53 -16.09 13.69
N VAL A 98 10.77 -15.48 14.85
CA VAL A 98 11.72 -15.96 15.86
C VAL A 98 11.09 -15.87 17.23
N ARG A 99 11.26 -16.90 18.02
CA ARG A 99 10.92 -16.92 19.44
C ARG A 99 12.19 -17.04 20.25
N ILE A 100 12.38 -16.07 21.13
CA ILE A 100 13.50 -15.97 22.05
C ILE A 100 13.02 -16.39 23.45
N ASP A 101 13.88 -16.90 24.31
CA ASP A 101 13.51 -17.32 25.65
C ASP A 101 13.05 -16.14 26.51
N ALA A 102 11.75 -16.06 26.73
CA ALA A 102 11.06 -14.99 27.45
C ALA A 102 10.68 -15.38 28.89
N ARG A 103 11.10 -16.54 29.40
CA ARG A 103 10.65 -17.06 30.70
C ARG A 103 10.87 -16.05 31.84
N ALA A 104 12.03 -15.49 31.94
CA ALA A 104 12.35 -14.50 33.00
C ALA A 104 11.52 -13.21 32.80
N ALA A 105 11.39 -12.70 31.58
CA ALA A 105 10.62 -11.51 31.27
C ALA A 105 9.13 -11.70 31.50
N SER A 106 8.57 -12.85 31.12
CA SER A 106 7.16 -13.18 31.35
C SER A 106 6.82 -13.32 32.82
N GLN A 107 7.72 -13.92 33.64
CA GLN A 107 7.58 -13.99 35.08
C GLN A 107 7.62 -12.60 35.71
N SER A 108 8.55 -11.74 35.29
CA SER A 108 8.63 -10.35 35.78
C SER A 108 7.36 -9.56 35.43
N ALA A 109 6.82 -9.72 34.21
CA ALA A 109 5.56 -9.10 33.81
C ALA A 109 4.39 -9.61 34.66
N ALA A 110 4.32 -10.92 34.92
CA ALA A 110 3.29 -11.52 35.77
C ALA A 110 3.38 -11.01 37.21
N ALA A 111 4.59 -10.88 37.76
CA ALA A 111 4.79 -10.31 39.09
C ALA A 111 4.32 -8.85 39.17
N SER A 112 4.62 -8.05 38.14
CA SER A 112 4.17 -6.65 38.08
C SER A 112 2.62 -6.55 37.98
N VAL A 113 1.96 -7.45 37.25
CA VAL A 113 0.48 -7.53 37.21
C VAL A 113 -0.08 -7.90 38.58
N ALA A 114 0.52 -8.86 39.29
CA ALA A 114 0.09 -9.22 40.63
C ALA A 114 0.21 -8.04 41.64
N GLN A 115 1.21 -7.19 41.48
CA GLN A 115 1.36 -5.96 42.28
C GLN A 115 0.20 -4.97 41.99
N VAL A 116 -0.23 -4.84 40.74
CA VAL A 116 -1.42 -4.04 40.38
C VAL A 116 -2.66 -4.57 41.08
N ASP A 117 -2.87 -5.88 41.11
CA ASP A 117 -4.05 -6.48 41.73
C ASP A 117 -4.03 -6.28 43.26
N ALA A 118 -2.88 -6.37 43.90
CA ALA A 118 -2.73 -6.05 45.31
C ALA A 118 -3.04 -4.56 45.62
N ALA A 119 -2.56 -3.65 44.75
CA ALA A 119 -2.85 -2.23 44.89
C ALA A 119 -4.34 -1.92 44.65
N ARG A 120 -4.99 -2.59 43.70
CA ARG A 120 -6.45 -2.48 43.49
C ARG A 120 -7.25 -2.93 44.70
N ALA A 121 -6.83 -4.03 45.35
CA ALA A 121 -7.44 -4.47 46.61
C ALA A 121 -7.33 -3.41 47.71
N SER A 122 -6.15 -2.81 47.85
CA SER A 122 -5.91 -1.71 48.81
C SER A 122 -6.79 -0.48 48.47
N MET A 123 -6.90 -0.11 47.21
CA MET A 123 -7.78 0.98 46.74
C MET A 123 -9.23 0.70 47.07
N GLN A 124 -9.71 -0.55 46.92
CA GLN A 124 -11.09 -0.93 47.32
C GLN A 124 -11.34 -0.74 48.79
N VAL A 125 -10.35 -1.08 49.66
CA VAL A 125 -10.44 -0.85 51.10
C VAL A 125 -10.53 0.63 51.39
N ALA A 126 -9.66 1.46 50.79
CA ALA A 126 -9.65 2.91 50.97
C ALA A 126 -10.98 3.54 50.48
N ASN A 127 -11.56 3.03 49.40
CA ASN A 127 -12.85 3.48 48.88
C ASN A 127 -14.00 3.19 49.83
N LYS A 128 -14.06 1.96 50.37
CA LYS A 128 -15.08 1.58 51.36
C LYS A 128 -14.94 2.43 52.65
N GLU A 129 -13.71 2.73 53.05
CA GLU A 129 -13.46 3.59 54.20
C GLU A 129 -13.93 5.03 53.94
N PHE A 130 -13.60 5.60 52.76
CA PHE A 130 -14.08 6.92 52.38
C PHE A 130 -15.63 6.99 52.38
N GLU A 131 -16.30 6.01 51.76
CA GLU A 131 -17.76 5.99 51.74
C GLU A 131 -18.36 5.88 53.13
N ARG A 132 -17.77 5.10 54.02
CA ARG A 132 -18.19 5.01 55.44
C ARG A 132 -18.00 6.36 56.16
N GLN A 133 -16.85 7.01 56.01
CA GLN A 133 -16.58 8.31 56.63
C GLN A 133 -17.53 9.38 56.06
N LYS A 134 -17.83 9.34 54.80
CA LYS A 134 -18.81 10.25 54.14
C LYS A 134 -20.19 10.13 54.74
N GLN A 135 -20.68 8.88 55.02
CA GLN A 135 -21.96 8.67 55.68
C GLN A 135 -21.96 9.16 57.13
N LEU A 136 -20.86 8.94 57.87
CA LEU A 136 -20.74 9.44 59.25
C LEU A 136 -20.69 10.95 59.32
N TYR A 137 -19.97 11.61 58.37
CA TYR A 137 -19.99 13.05 58.25
C TYR A 137 -21.35 13.66 57.97
N GLN A 138 -22.13 13.05 57.06
CA GLN A 138 -23.49 13.48 56.78
C GLN A 138 -24.38 13.42 58.01
N LYS A 139 -24.12 12.52 58.94
CA LYS A 139 -24.79 12.38 60.24
C LYS A 139 -24.17 13.23 61.35
N GLN A 140 -23.13 14.05 61.01
CA GLN A 140 -22.41 14.92 61.92
C GLN A 140 -21.68 14.14 63.05
N TYR A 141 -21.31 12.89 62.84
CA TYR A 141 -20.63 12.07 63.79
C TYR A 141 -19.09 12.23 63.76
N ILE A 142 -18.55 12.79 62.70
CA ILE A 142 -17.12 13.03 62.52
C ILE A 142 -16.84 14.45 62.02
N SER A 143 -15.59 14.90 62.17
CA SER A 143 -15.17 16.20 61.68
C SER A 143 -14.88 16.20 60.20
N GLN A 144 -14.90 17.36 59.56
CA GLN A 144 -14.47 17.56 58.17
C GLN A 144 -13.01 17.02 57.94
N ALA A 145 -12.13 17.29 58.87
CA ALA A 145 -10.75 16.83 58.78
C ALA A 145 -10.62 15.27 58.69
N ALA A 146 -11.56 14.54 59.33
CA ALA A 146 -11.57 13.07 59.20
C ALA A 146 -12.02 12.61 57.82
N LEU A 147 -13.01 13.27 57.22
CA LEU A 147 -13.45 13.02 55.84
C LEU A 147 -12.35 13.34 54.87
N ASP A 148 -11.68 14.50 54.99
CA ASP A 148 -10.60 14.93 54.12
C ASP A 148 -9.41 13.96 54.15
N ARG A 149 -9.09 13.39 55.31
CA ARG A 149 -8.05 12.33 55.44
C ARG A 149 -8.44 11.06 54.68
N ALA A 150 -9.69 10.63 54.77
CA ALA A 150 -10.14 9.44 54.06
C ALA A 150 -10.16 9.66 52.54
N GLN A 151 -10.52 10.87 52.11
CA GLN A 151 -10.45 11.26 50.70
C GLN A 151 -8.99 11.28 50.18
N ALA A 152 -8.10 11.88 50.94
CA ALA A 152 -6.66 11.90 50.58
C ALA A 152 -6.07 10.47 50.50
N GLN A 153 -6.48 9.57 51.42
CA GLN A 153 -6.06 8.18 51.38
C GLN A 153 -6.56 7.44 50.14
N LEU A 154 -7.82 7.68 49.75
CA LEU A 154 -8.37 7.12 48.50
C LEU A 154 -7.61 7.64 47.28
N GLN A 155 -7.35 8.94 47.21
CA GLN A 155 -6.59 9.54 46.09
C GLN A 155 -5.18 8.95 46.01
N ALA A 156 -4.48 8.79 47.18
CA ALA A 156 -3.15 8.18 47.25
C ALA A 156 -3.20 6.72 46.70
N SER A 157 -4.21 5.94 47.09
CA SER A 157 -4.38 4.57 46.63
C SER A 157 -4.67 4.49 45.13
N GLN A 158 -5.45 5.44 44.61
CA GLN A 158 -5.70 5.55 43.16
C GLN A 158 -4.44 5.86 42.38
N ALA A 159 -3.63 6.81 42.86
CA ALA A 159 -2.35 7.17 42.24
C ALA A 159 -1.37 5.98 42.27
N GLN A 160 -1.35 5.21 43.38
CA GLN A 160 -0.54 4.00 43.46
C GLN A 160 -0.92 2.94 42.45
N VAL A 161 -2.22 2.70 42.24
CA VAL A 161 -2.71 1.79 41.17
C VAL A 161 -2.25 2.24 39.79
N GLN A 162 -2.37 3.53 39.48
CA GLN A 162 -1.92 4.09 38.20
C GLN A 162 -0.41 3.90 37.97
N ALA A 163 0.42 4.16 39.00
CA ALA A 163 1.85 3.97 38.93
C ALA A 163 2.23 2.52 38.62
N LEU A 164 1.63 1.58 39.37
CA LEU A 164 1.89 0.15 39.19
C LEU A 164 1.33 -0.39 37.85
N GLN A 165 0.21 0.15 37.33
CA GLN A 165 -0.28 -0.16 36.00
C GLN A 165 0.70 0.28 34.92
N ALA A 166 1.29 1.46 35.01
CA ALA A 166 2.32 1.92 34.10
C ALA A 166 3.56 1.00 34.15
N GLN A 167 3.99 0.60 35.33
CA GLN A 167 5.09 -0.35 35.51
C GLN A 167 4.80 -1.73 34.90
N ALA A 168 3.59 -2.28 35.13
CA ALA A 168 3.16 -3.54 34.56
C ALA A 168 3.05 -3.46 33.02
N GLY A 169 2.59 -2.32 32.49
CA GLY A 169 2.58 -2.04 31.05
C GLY A 169 3.98 -2.07 30.45
N ALA A 170 4.95 -1.43 31.09
CA ALA A 170 6.33 -1.45 30.64
C ALA A 170 6.92 -2.87 30.65
N ALA A 171 6.71 -3.64 31.73
CA ALA A 171 7.17 -5.03 31.82
C ALA A 171 6.53 -5.94 30.76
N THR A 172 5.24 -5.74 30.47
CA THR A 172 4.53 -6.48 29.42
C THR A 172 5.07 -6.13 28.02
N THR A 173 5.32 -4.85 27.74
CA THR A 173 5.92 -4.40 26.49
C THR A 173 7.31 -5.01 26.32
N GLN A 174 8.12 -5.01 27.36
CA GLN A 174 9.45 -5.62 27.34
C GLN A 174 9.39 -7.13 27.05
N SER A 175 8.41 -7.85 27.63
CA SER A 175 8.23 -9.27 27.33
C SER A 175 7.82 -9.53 25.87
N GLY A 176 7.20 -8.56 25.21
CA GLY A 176 6.84 -8.61 23.80
C GLY A 176 8.04 -8.61 22.84
N PHE A 177 9.20 -8.07 23.27
CA PHE A 177 10.41 -8.02 22.44
C PHE A 177 11.07 -9.40 22.24
N TYR A 178 10.63 -10.41 22.97
CA TYR A 178 11.13 -11.77 22.85
C TYR A 178 10.45 -12.57 21.69
N VAL A 179 9.47 -11.98 21.02
CA VAL A 179 8.84 -12.55 19.84
C VAL A 179 9.02 -11.60 18.67
N LEU A 180 9.87 -11.99 17.74
CA LEU A 180 10.12 -11.21 16.53
C LEU A 180 9.05 -11.54 15.49
N LYS A 181 8.30 -10.52 15.06
CA LYS A 181 7.21 -10.66 14.10
C LYS A 181 7.49 -9.86 12.82
N ALA A 182 6.98 -10.34 11.69
CA ALA A 182 7.05 -9.64 10.42
C ALA A 182 6.22 -8.34 10.47
N PRO A 183 6.79 -7.17 10.14
CA PRO A 183 6.05 -5.90 10.16
C PRO A 183 5.06 -5.77 8.99
N TYR A 184 5.32 -6.46 7.89
CA TYR A 184 4.48 -6.51 6.69
C TYR A 184 4.63 -7.87 5.99
N ALA A 185 3.76 -8.14 5.03
CA ALA A 185 3.84 -9.36 4.22
C ALA A 185 4.96 -9.23 3.17
N GLY A 186 5.73 -10.29 2.99
CA GLY A 186 6.88 -10.30 2.08
C GLY A 186 7.53 -11.65 1.99
N VAL A 187 8.72 -11.68 1.39
CA VAL A 187 9.58 -12.86 1.28
C VAL A 187 10.87 -12.62 2.06
N ILE A 188 11.33 -13.64 2.76
CA ILE A 188 12.57 -13.58 3.55
C ILE A 188 13.75 -13.74 2.58
N SER A 189 14.60 -12.73 2.52
CA SER A 189 15.80 -12.74 1.67
C SER A 189 17.00 -13.38 2.35
N GLU A 190 17.15 -13.18 3.65
CA GLU A 190 18.31 -13.65 4.42
C GLU A 190 17.90 -13.98 5.86
N VAL A 191 18.54 -15.00 6.41
CA VAL A 191 18.45 -15.39 7.83
C VAL A 191 19.87 -15.62 8.30
N PRO A 192 20.34 -14.94 9.35
CA PRO A 192 21.73 -15.08 9.87
C PRO A 192 21.97 -16.43 10.54
#